data_d64e941fe41ac02f47907a7631a5d72b
#
_entry.id   d64e941fe41ac02f47907a7631a5d72b
#
_cell.length_a   1.000
_cell.length_b   1.000
_cell.length_c   1.000
_cell.angle_alpha   90.00
_cell.angle_beta   90.00
_cell.angle_gamma   90.00
#
_symmetry.space_group_name_H-M   'P 1'
#
loop_
_entity.id
_entity.type
_entity.pdbx_description
1 polymer ?
#
loop_
_entity_poly.entity_id
_entity_poly.type
_entity_poly.pdbx_seq_one_letter_code
_entity_poly.pdbx_strand_id
1 'polypeptide(L)'
;MDIPLVSPRKLDQYVARYPGVWIVDVRSGEEYRRSHIRYAVNIPYDPGKEWNLPGEKEIVVYCERGATSMAAVREMIRQGYRALSVAGGITEYKGRNLVFSE
;
A
#
# COMPACT_ATOMS: atom_id res chain seq x y z
N MET A 1 0.20 -5.92 19.00
CA MET A 1 1.06 -5.11 18.11
C MET A 1 0.23 -4.06 17.41
N ASP A 2 0.65 -2.81 17.55
CA ASP A 2 -0.02 -1.73 16.85
C ASP A 2 0.48 -1.67 15.42
N ILE A 3 -0.46 -1.48 14.48
CA ILE A 3 -0.11 -1.36 13.08
C ILE A 3 0.13 0.12 12.77
N PRO A 4 1.31 0.49 12.25
CA PRO A 4 1.56 1.89 11.87
C PRO A 4 0.60 2.33 10.78
N LEU A 5 -0.05 3.48 10.99
CA LEU A 5 -1.00 4.03 10.05
C LEU A 5 -0.52 5.37 9.53
N VAL A 6 -0.85 5.66 8.28
CA VAL A 6 -0.63 6.98 7.71
C VAL A 6 -1.94 7.48 7.12
N SER A 7 -2.09 8.79 7.13
CA SER A 7 -3.25 9.44 6.54
C SER A 7 -3.21 9.29 5.00
N PRO A 8 -4.36 9.14 4.33
CA PRO A 8 -4.40 9.12 2.88
C PRO A 8 -3.76 10.35 2.23
N ARG A 9 -3.82 11.50 2.91
CA ARG A 9 -3.22 12.73 2.39
C ARG A 9 -1.70 12.61 2.23
N LYS A 10 -1.06 11.73 3.01
CA LYS A 10 0.40 11.56 2.90
C LYS A 10 0.82 10.75 1.69
N LEU A 11 -0.12 10.11 1.01
CA LEU A 11 0.24 9.33 -0.17
C LEU A 11 0.96 10.18 -1.23
N ASP A 12 0.56 11.44 -1.40
CA ASP A 12 1.22 12.30 -2.37
C ASP A 12 2.69 12.53 -2.02
N GLN A 13 3.01 12.59 -0.73
CA GLN A 13 4.41 12.73 -0.30
C GLN A 13 5.19 11.46 -0.60
N TYR A 14 4.58 10.29 -0.42
CA TYR A 14 5.25 9.03 -0.73
C TYR A 14 5.45 8.87 -2.23
N VAL A 15 4.47 9.26 -3.04
CA VAL A 15 4.63 9.25 -4.50
C VAL A 15 5.81 10.13 -4.90
N ALA A 16 5.97 11.29 -4.27
CA ALA A 16 7.07 12.21 -4.57
C ALA A 16 8.43 11.63 -4.19
N ARG A 17 8.48 10.69 -3.26
CA ARG A 17 9.73 10.05 -2.82
C ARG A 17 10.10 8.83 -3.65
N TYR A 18 9.21 8.39 -4.53
CA TYR A 18 9.50 7.23 -5.38
C TYR A 18 10.76 7.50 -6.23
N PRO A 19 11.70 6.55 -6.39
CA PRO A 19 11.64 5.16 -5.95
C PRO A 19 12.26 4.86 -4.58
N GLY A 20 12.41 5.86 -3.72
CA GLY A 20 12.95 5.68 -2.37
C GLY A 20 12.03 4.94 -1.43
N VAL A 21 10.74 4.82 -1.79
CA VAL A 21 9.76 4.05 -1.04
C VAL A 21 9.04 3.11 -1.98
N TRP A 22 8.42 2.07 -1.42
CA TRP A 22 7.53 1.18 -2.17
C TRP A 22 6.09 1.48 -1.80
N ILE A 23 5.23 1.55 -2.81
CA ILE A 23 3.79 1.72 -2.62
C ILE A 23 3.15 0.44 -3.13
N VAL A 24 2.43 -0.27 -2.27
CA VAL A 24 1.89 -1.59 -2.59
C VAL A 24 0.37 -1.56 -2.46
N ASP A 25 -0.30 -1.95 -3.54
CA ASP A 25 -1.75 -2.10 -3.61
C ASP A 25 -2.05 -3.58 -3.41
N VAL A 26 -2.73 -3.91 -2.30
CA VAL A 26 -3.04 -5.31 -1.99
C VAL A 26 -4.48 -5.69 -2.35
N ARG A 27 -5.14 -4.86 -3.18
CA ARG A 27 -6.47 -5.19 -3.71
C ARG A 27 -6.33 -6.22 -4.83
N SER A 28 -7.47 -6.65 -5.36
CA SER A 28 -7.47 -7.55 -6.51
C SER A 28 -6.85 -6.85 -7.73
N GLY A 29 -6.41 -7.66 -8.69
CA GLY A 29 -5.90 -7.12 -9.94
C GLY A 29 -6.94 -6.33 -10.71
N GLU A 30 -8.21 -6.74 -10.62
CA GLU A 30 -9.30 -6.04 -11.27
C GLU A 30 -9.49 -4.63 -10.70
N GLU A 31 -9.48 -4.52 -9.38
CA GLU A 31 -9.59 -3.21 -8.72
C GLU A 31 -8.41 -2.31 -9.07
N TYR A 32 -7.21 -2.87 -9.04
CA TYR A 32 -6.00 -2.14 -9.39
C TYR A 32 -6.07 -1.60 -10.81
N ARG A 33 -6.56 -2.41 -11.74
CA ARG A 33 -6.64 -1.98 -13.14
C ARG A 33 -7.63 -0.87 -13.37
N ARG A 34 -8.70 -0.77 -12.54
CA ARG A 34 -9.64 0.34 -12.66
C ARG A 34 -8.99 1.67 -12.28
N SER A 35 -8.29 1.69 -11.16
CA SER A 35 -7.53 2.86 -10.74
C SER A 35 -6.62 2.46 -9.60
N HIS A 36 -5.49 3.12 -9.51
CA HIS A 36 -4.53 2.88 -8.42
C HIS A 36 -3.67 4.11 -8.21
N ILE A 37 -2.94 4.13 -7.10
CA ILE A 37 -2.02 5.22 -6.79
C ILE A 37 -0.82 5.10 -7.73
N ARG A 38 -0.36 6.24 -8.24
CA ARG A 38 0.81 6.29 -9.13
C ARG A 38 1.99 5.55 -8.49
N TYR A 39 2.68 4.77 -9.29
CA TYR A 39 3.83 3.94 -8.92
C TYR A 39 3.50 2.76 -8.01
N ALA A 40 2.23 2.54 -7.66
CA ALA A 40 1.88 1.40 -6.84
C ALA A 40 2.07 0.09 -7.60
N VAL A 41 2.59 -0.90 -6.90
CA VAL A 41 2.73 -2.26 -7.39
C VAL A 41 1.55 -3.05 -6.86
N ASN A 42 0.89 -3.83 -7.71
CA ASN A 42 -0.23 -4.65 -7.27
C ASN A 42 0.26 -6.02 -6.82
N ILE A 43 0.10 -6.29 -5.55
CA ILE A 43 0.39 -7.60 -4.96
C ILE A 43 -0.85 -7.97 -4.15
N PRO A 44 -1.83 -8.64 -4.76
CA PRO A 44 -3.07 -8.98 -4.05
C PRO A 44 -2.79 -9.75 -2.78
N TYR A 45 -3.50 -9.41 -1.72
CA TYR A 45 -3.29 -10.02 -0.42
C TYR A 45 -3.60 -11.51 -0.47
N ASP A 46 -2.67 -12.29 0.05
CA ASP A 46 -2.80 -13.74 0.14
C ASP A 46 -2.29 -14.14 1.51
N PRO A 47 -3.18 -14.43 2.48
CA PRO A 47 -2.77 -14.66 3.86
C PRO A 47 -1.74 -15.78 3.97
N GLY A 48 -0.72 -15.55 4.78
CA GLY A 48 0.29 -16.55 5.08
C GLY A 48 1.41 -16.66 4.07
N LYS A 49 1.35 -15.91 2.98
CA LYS A 49 2.40 -15.93 1.98
C LYS A 49 3.60 -15.10 2.43
N GLU A 50 4.79 -15.50 2.01
CA GLU A 50 5.97 -14.68 2.22
C GLU A 50 5.95 -13.49 1.28
N TRP A 51 6.29 -12.33 1.81
CA TRP A 51 6.45 -11.12 1.00
C TRP A 51 7.89 -11.09 0.47
N ASN A 52 8.05 -10.71 -0.78
CA ASN A 52 9.36 -10.66 -1.42
C ASN A 52 9.59 -9.23 -1.91
N LEU A 53 9.91 -8.34 -0.97
CA LEU A 53 10.05 -6.91 -1.20
C LEU A 53 11.43 -6.45 -0.77
N PRO A 54 11.90 -5.27 -1.27
CA PRO A 54 13.18 -4.73 -0.82
C PRO A 54 13.15 -4.41 0.67
N GLY A 55 13.97 -5.09 1.45
CA GLY A 55 13.96 -4.97 2.90
C GLY A 55 14.46 -3.65 3.44
N GLU A 56 15.23 -2.90 2.64
CA GLU A 56 15.81 -1.65 3.06
C GLU A 56 14.94 -0.44 2.82
N LYS A 57 13.81 -0.61 2.12
CA LYS A 57 12.92 0.51 1.79
C LYS A 57 11.71 0.53 2.70
N GLU A 58 11.20 1.73 2.94
CA GLU A 58 9.92 1.88 3.60
C GLU A 58 8.80 1.48 2.63
N ILE A 59 7.81 0.78 3.12
CA ILE A 59 6.72 0.24 2.31
C ILE A 59 5.41 0.83 2.80
N VAL A 60 4.68 1.49 1.89
CA VAL A 60 3.35 2.02 2.17
C VAL A 60 2.34 1.12 1.48
N VAL A 61 1.39 0.61 2.24
CA VAL A 61 0.44 -0.40 1.77
C VAL A 61 -0.97 0.14 1.87
N TYR A 62 -1.74 -0.03 0.81
CA TYR A 62 -3.15 0.36 0.86
C TYR A 62 -4.03 -0.72 0.23
N CYS A 63 -5.28 -0.71 0.63
CA CYS A 63 -6.34 -1.52 0.04
C CYS A 63 -7.55 -0.62 -0.18
N GLU A 64 -8.71 -1.18 -0.35
CA GLU A 64 -9.91 -0.40 -0.63
C GLU A 64 -10.30 0.46 0.57
N ARG A 65 -10.42 -0.13 1.77
CA ARG A 65 -10.93 0.57 2.95
C ARG A 65 -10.05 0.48 4.19
N GLY A 66 -8.90 -0.17 4.10
CA GLY A 66 -7.92 -0.17 5.17
C GLY A 66 -7.76 -1.47 5.94
N ALA A 67 -8.75 -2.34 5.98
CA ALA A 67 -8.67 -3.55 6.80
C ALA A 67 -7.66 -4.56 6.23
N THR A 68 -7.72 -4.81 4.94
CA THR A 68 -6.82 -5.78 4.31
C THR A 68 -5.37 -5.32 4.35
N SER A 69 -5.13 -4.02 4.13
CA SER A 69 -3.77 -3.50 4.19
C SER A 69 -3.20 -3.58 5.61
N MET A 70 -4.03 -3.45 6.65
CA MET A 70 -3.55 -3.63 8.01
C MET A 70 -3.10 -5.07 8.25
N ALA A 71 -3.85 -6.04 7.74
CA ALA A 71 -3.46 -7.45 7.86
C ALA A 71 -2.15 -7.71 7.11
N ALA A 72 -2.01 -7.16 5.91
CA ALA A 72 -0.78 -7.30 5.12
C ALA A 72 0.42 -6.69 5.84
N VAL A 73 0.25 -5.48 6.38
CA VAL A 73 1.33 -4.80 7.09
C VAL A 73 1.76 -5.59 8.33
N ARG A 74 0.79 -6.17 9.05
CA ARG A 74 1.13 -7.00 10.20
C ARG A 74 2.06 -8.14 9.80
N GLU A 75 1.74 -8.82 8.70
CA GLU A 75 2.58 -9.90 8.21
C GLU A 75 3.94 -9.40 7.75
N MET A 76 3.97 -8.27 7.05
CA MET A 76 5.23 -7.68 6.60
C MET A 76 6.14 -7.35 7.78
N ILE A 77 5.60 -6.75 8.84
CA ILE A 77 6.39 -6.41 10.01
C ILE A 77 6.95 -7.66 10.67
N ARG A 78 6.16 -8.74 10.75
CA ARG A 78 6.65 -10.01 11.29
C ARG A 78 7.81 -10.58 10.47
N GLN A 79 7.83 -10.26 9.18
CA GLN A 79 8.89 -10.73 8.27
C GLN A 79 10.06 -9.74 8.19
N GLY A 80 10.05 -8.68 8.99
CA GLY A 80 11.18 -7.77 9.08
C GLY A 80 11.11 -6.52 8.24
N TYR A 81 9.99 -6.26 7.57
CA TYR A 81 9.83 -5.07 6.74
C TYR A 81 9.38 -3.86 7.55
N ARG A 82 9.72 -2.68 7.05
CA ARG A 82 9.21 -1.42 7.58
C ARG A 82 7.99 -1.01 6.76
N ALA A 83 6.81 -1.29 7.27
CA ALA A 83 5.58 -1.13 6.52
C ALA A 83 4.58 -0.28 7.27
N LEU A 84 3.79 0.49 6.51
CA LEU A 84 2.75 1.38 7.01
C LEU A 84 1.47 1.11 6.23
N SER A 85 0.33 1.19 6.90
CA SER A 85 -0.97 1.01 6.25
C SER A 85 -1.67 2.36 6.10
N VAL A 86 -2.26 2.58 4.93
CA VAL A 86 -3.03 3.81 4.68
C VAL A 86 -4.39 3.69 5.35
N ALA A 87 -4.67 4.58 6.31
CA ALA A 87 -5.92 4.58 7.04
C ALA A 87 -7.08 4.88 6.08
N GLY A 88 -8.13 4.05 6.15
CA GLY A 88 -9.31 4.24 5.31
C GLY A 88 -9.13 3.82 3.86
N GLY A 89 -7.92 3.48 3.45
CA GLY A 89 -7.66 2.97 2.11
C GLY A 89 -7.81 4.00 1.01
N ILE A 90 -7.83 3.50 -0.23
CA ILE A 90 -7.90 4.37 -1.41
C ILE A 90 -9.23 5.14 -1.49
N THR A 91 -10.29 4.63 -0.84
CA THR A 91 -11.58 5.32 -0.86
C THR A 91 -11.51 6.69 -0.17
N GLU A 92 -10.55 6.87 0.75
CA GLU A 92 -10.38 8.14 1.45
C GLU A 92 -9.34 9.05 0.78
N TYR A 93 -8.72 8.59 -0.29
CA TYR A 93 -7.69 9.38 -0.96
C TYR A 93 -8.34 10.39 -1.92
N LYS A 94 -7.92 11.64 -1.82
CA LYS A 94 -8.46 12.74 -2.63
C LYS A 94 -7.38 13.56 -3.33
N GLY A 95 -6.20 12.97 -3.46
CA GLY A 95 -5.07 13.68 -4.07
C GLY A 95 -5.03 13.54 -5.58
N ARG A 96 -3.87 13.87 -6.15
CA ARG A 96 -3.71 13.99 -7.61
C ARG A 96 -3.05 12.78 -8.26
N ASN A 97 -2.67 11.78 -7.46
CA ASN A 97 -1.86 10.67 -7.98
C ASN A 97 -2.66 9.41 -8.22
N LEU A 98 -3.93 9.56 -8.56
CA LEU A 98 -4.76 8.42 -8.93
C LEU A 98 -4.62 8.19 -10.42
N VAL A 99 -4.23 6.97 -10.79
CA VAL A 99 -4.05 6.57 -12.17
C VAL A 99 -5.21 5.68 -12.58
N PHE A 100 -5.82 5.98 -13.71
CA PHE A 100 -6.93 5.20 -14.25
C PHE A 100 -6.43 4.39 -15.43
N SER A 101 -6.77 3.10 -15.45
CA SER A 101 -6.46 2.25 -16.60
C SER A 101 -7.56 2.37 -17.64
N GLU A 102 -7.17 2.21 -18.89
CA GLU A 102 -8.10 2.24 -19.99
C GLU A 102 -8.65 0.88 -20.33
#